data_c65e03801f022bdad909710e1145761a
#
_entry.id   c65e03801f022bdad909710e1145761a
#
_cell.length_a   1.000
_cell.length_b   1.000
_cell.length_c   1.000
_cell.angle_alpha   90.00
_cell.angle_beta   90.00
_cell.angle_gamma   90.00
#
_symmetry.space_group_name_H-M   'P 1'
#
loop_
_entity.id
_entity.type
_entity.pdbx_description
1 polymer ?
#
loop_
_entity_poly.entity_id
_entity_poly.type
_entity_poly.pdbx_seq_one_letter_code
_entity_poly.pdbx_strand_id
1 'polypeptide(L)'
;LGKDKLCETCAEFPRFINEYGNTREIGIAPSCKTAGELILGYKDELKFREVKNREQIDSYNDIDPLTFVQLRQARIIAYNIATDRDYTIMERCVLILMFARNIQDYLDRERDELIVGVCGRFAKEDYRENKLNRARRIAAGKKDTYKHIRKFFESFEGMEVINKDWNIYTEEVNNFFEECTSAEQFRACLLYTSPSPRDT
;
A
#
# COMPACT_ATOMS: atom_id res chain seq x y z
N LEU A 1 30.08 11.28 -16.16
CA LEU A 1 30.15 11.08 -14.71
C LEU A 1 30.00 9.59 -14.44
N GLY A 2 31.06 8.92 -13.95
CA GLY A 2 31.06 7.48 -13.67
C GLY A 2 30.31 7.12 -12.38
N LYS A 3 30.02 5.82 -12.22
CA LYS A 3 29.34 5.25 -11.03
C LYS A 3 30.02 5.66 -9.73
N ASP A 4 31.35 5.81 -9.76
CA ASP A 4 32.21 6.17 -8.62
C ASP A 4 32.04 7.63 -8.13
N LYS A 5 31.24 8.43 -8.85
CA LYS A 5 30.93 9.83 -8.50
C LYS A 5 29.54 10.01 -7.91
N LEU A 6 28.75 8.95 -7.84
CA LEU A 6 27.43 8.97 -7.22
C LEU A 6 27.56 8.79 -5.69
N CYS A 7 26.75 9.53 -4.92
CA CYS A 7 26.58 9.21 -3.51
C CYS A 7 25.86 7.85 -3.38
N GLU A 8 25.97 7.24 -2.22
CA GLU A 8 25.41 5.92 -1.95
C GLU A 8 23.91 5.85 -2.32
N THR A 9 23.12 6.82 -1.87
CA THR A 9 21.68 6.91 -2.21
C THR A 9 21.43 6.96 -3.71
N CYS A 10 22.25 7.72 -4.47
CA CYS A 10 22.10 7.80 -5.92
C CYS A 10 22.56 6.53 -6.63
N ALA A 11 23.50 5.79 -6.06
CA ALA A 11 23.99 4.52 -6.61
C ALA A 11 22.99 3.38 -6.39
N GLU A 12 22.25 3.42 -5.31
CA GLU A 12 21.26 2.39 -4.94
C GLU A 12 19.87 2.67 -5.48
N PHE A 13 19.49 3.94 -5.66
CA PHE A 13 18.18 4.30 -6.21
C PHE A 13 17.92 3.64 -7.58
N PRO A 14 16.75 3.07 -7.84
CA PRO A 14 15.53 3.02 -7.02
C PRO A 14 15.40 1.77 -6.11
N ARG A 15 16.48 1.11 -5.79
CA ARG A 15 16.46 -0.05 -4.90
C ARG A 15 16.29 0.39 -3.45
N PHE A 16 15.60 -0.42 -2.67
CA PHE A 16 15.66 -0.36 -1.23
C PHE A 16 16.29 -1.64 -0.70
N ILE A 17 17.08 -1.50 0.35
CA ILE A 17 17.75 -2.60 1.03
C ILE A 17 17.40 -2.47 2.50
N ASN A 18 16.74 -3.49 3.05
CA ASN A 18 16.44 -3.58 4.47
C ASN A 18 17.20 -4.75 5.07
N GLU A 19 17.88 -4.53 6.16
CA GLU A 19 18.68 -5.51 6.87
C GLU A 19 18.12 -5.75 8.27
N TYR A 20 17.84 -7.02 8.58
CA TYR A 20 17.26 -7.43 9.85
C TYR A 20 17.93 -8.73 10.29
N GLY A 21 18.87 -8.63 11.23
CA GLY A 21 19.64 -9.79 11.69
C GLY A 21 20.35 -10.50 10.54
N ASN A 22 19.96 -11.71 10.25
CA ASN A 22 20.51 -12.51 9.14
C ASN A 22 19.67 -12.42 7.85
N THR A 23 18.72 -11.49 7.77
CA THR A 23 17.84 -11.32 6.63
C THR A 23 18.11 -9.98 5.94
N ARG A 24 18.40 -10.02 4.64
CA ARG A 24 18.48 -8.84 3.77
C ARG A 24 17.35 -8.90 2.75
N GLU A 25 16.51 -7.89 2.72
CA GLU A 25 15.43 -7.74 1.74
C GLU A 25 15.81 -6.68 0.72
N ILE A 26 15.73 -7.02 -0.54
CA ILE A 26 16.04 -6.11 -1.65
C ILE A 26 14.83 -6.00 -2.54
N GLY A 27 14.43 -4.79 -2.85
CA GLY A 27 13.33 -4.49 -3.75
C GLY A 27 13.58 -3.21 -4.55
N ILE A 28 12.61 -2.84 -5.38
CA ILE A 28 12.60 -1.57 -6.12
C ILE A 28 11.39 -0.75 -5.69
N ALA A 29 11.61 0.56 -5.52
CA ALA A 29 10.56 1.50 -5.18
C ALA A 29 9.93 2.09 -6.44
N PRO A 30 8.61 2.37 -6.44
CA PRO A 30 7.91 2.96 -7.59
C PRO A 30 8.24 4.44 -7.81
N SER A 31 9.08 5.05 -6.99
CA SER A 31 9.52 6.45 -7.09
C SER A 31 10.34 6.78 -8.35
N CYS A 32 10.90 5.76 -9.02
CA CYS A 32 11.51 5.90 -10.34
C CYS A 32 10.48 5.54 -11.42
N LYS A 33 10.34 6.39 -12.45
CA LYS A 33 9.39 6.16 -13.55
C LYS A 33 9.53 4.76 -14.15
N THR A 34 10.75 4.35 -14.50
CA THR A 34 11.02 3.03 -15.09
C THR A 34 10.68 1.89 -14.12
N ALA A 35 11.02 2.02 -12.83
CA ALA A 35 10.67 1.03 -11.82
C ALA A 35 9.14 0.96 -11.62
N GLY A 36 8.46 2.09 -11.59
CA GLY A 36 7.00 2.17 -11.54
C GLY A 36 6.34 1.47 -12.73
N GLU A 37 6.81 1.73 -13.94
CA GLU A 37 6.32 1.08 -15.17
C GLU A 37 6.53 -0.45 -15.13
N LEU A 38 7.68 -0.92 -14.65
CA LEU A 38 7.94 -2.35 -14.48
C LEU A 38 7.03 -2.99 -13.44
N ILE A 39 6.81 -2.33 -12.29
CA ILE A 39 5.93 -2.82 -11.23
C ILE A 39 4.49 -2.90 -11.71
N LEU A 40 3.98 -1.84 -12.31
CA LEU A 40 2.60 -1.75 -12.81
C LEU A 40 2.37 -2.63 -14.04
N GLY A 41 3.38 -2.80 -14.89
CA GLY A 41 3.34 -3.66 -16.08
C GLY A 41 3.50 -5.15 -15.79
N TYR A 42 3.87 -5.54 -14.55
CA TYR A 42 4.08 -6.92 -14.19
C TYR A 42 2.74 -7.67 -14.07
N LYS A 43 2.53 -8.64 -14.95
CA LYS A 43 1.24 -9.37 -15.08
C LYS A 43 1.22 -10.72 -14.39
N ASP A 44 2.39 -11.25 -14.06
CA ASP A 44 2.49 -12.56 -13.42
C ASP A 44 2.29 -12.49 -11.92
N GLU A 45 2.14 -13.65 -11.29
CA GLU A 45 2.11 -13.76 -9.85
C GLU A 45 3.45 -13.29 -9.24
N LEU A 46 3.38 -12.40 -8.24
CA LEU A 46 4.57 -11.92 -7.53
C LEU A 46 5.24 -13.07 -6.78
N LYS A 47 6.48 -13.38 -7.15
CA LYS A 47 7.27 -14.43 -6.51
C LYS A 47 8.46 -13.83 -5.79
N PHE A 48 8.60 -14.16 -4.52
CA PHE A 48 9.79 -13.84 -3.75
C PHE A 48 10.85 -14.92 -4.01
N ARG A 49 12.07 -14.46 -4.32
CA ARG A 49 13.22 -15.36 -4.47
C ARG A 49 14.06 -15.30 -3.19
N GLU A 50 14.14 -16.41 -2.50
CA GLU A 50 15.02 -16.56 -1.35
C GLU A 50 16.39 -17.04 -1.80
N VAL A 51 17.45 -16.32 -1.41
CA VAL A 51 18.84 -16.66 -1.74
C VAL A 51 19.64 -16.70 -0.45
N LYS A 52 20.30 -17.83 -0.19
CA LYS A 52 21.20 -17.90 0.96
C LYS A 52 22.43 -17.04 0.72
N ASN A 53 22.67 -16.09 1.61
CA ASN A 53 23.89 -15.29 1.63
C ASN A 53 24.83 -15.82 2.69
N ARG A 54 26.15 -15.72 2.44
CA ARG A 54 27.20 -16.11 3.39
C ARG A 54 27.62 -14.95 4.31
N GLU A 55 27.24 -13.74 3.96
CA GLU A 55 27.52 -12.56 4.78
C GLU A 55 26.59 -12.57 6.00
N GLN A 56 27.18 -12.45 7.17
CA GLN A 56 26.43 -12.28 8.40
C GLN A 56 26.14 -10.80 8.56
N ILE A 57 24.87 -10.45 8.76
CA ILE A 57 24.40 -9.09 8.99
C ILE A 57 23.83 -9.07 10.40
N ASP A 58 24.37 -8.21 11.26
CA ASP A 58 23.94 -8.08 12.65
C ASP A 58 23.16 -6.78 12.90
N SER A 59 22.47 -6.29 11.88
CA SER A 59 21.62 -5.10 12.00
C SER A 59 20.16 -5.47 12.05
N TYR A 60 19.41 -4.86 12.96
CA TYR A 60 17.94 -4.94 13.02
C TYR A 60 17.27 -3.63 12.63
N ASN A 61 18.05 -2.69 12.10
CA ASN A 61 17.54 -1.39 11.64
C ASN A 61 16.70 -0.69 12.73
N ASP A 62 17.19 -0.74 13.97
CA ASP A 62 16.57 -0.21 15.20
C ASP A 62 15.22 -0.84 15.59
N ILE A 63 14.86 -1.98 15.01
CA ILE A 63 13.66 -2.73 15.38
C ILE A 63 14.02 -3.87 16.31
N ASP A 64 13.28 -4.03 17.39
CA ASP A 64 13.43 -5.18 18.29
C ASP A 64 13.25 -6.50 17.52
N PRO A 65 14.13 -7.50 17.72
CA PRO A 65 14.08 -8.77 16.99
C PRO A 65 12.76 -9.52 17.13
N LEU A 66 12.10 -9.45 18.27
CA LEU A 66 10.80 -10.08 18.49
C LEU A 66 9.71 -9.38 17.69
N THR A 67 9.69 -8.06 17.73
CA THR A 67 8.79 -7.21 16.94
C THR A 67 8.98 -7.47 15.45
N PHE A 68 10.22 -7.62 14.98
CA PHE A 68 10.50 -7.96 13.60
C PHE A 68 9.85 -9.29 13.17
N VAL A 69 9.96 -10.33 13.99
CA VAL A 69 9.34 -11.64 13.70
C VAL A 69 7.82 -11.52 13.60
N GLN A 70 7.21 -10.76 14.50
CA GLN A 70 5.76 -10.52 14.50
C GLN A 70 5.31 -9.73 13.27
N LEU A 71 6.06 -8.71 12.87
CA LEU A 71 5.78 -7.92 11.67
C LEU A 71 5.95 -8.74 10.39
N ARG A 72 6.91 -9.67 10.34
CA ARG A 72 7.02 -10.65 9.23
C ARG A 72 5.75 -11.51 9.11
N GLN A 73 5.22 -11.98 10.23
CA GLN A 73 3.97 -12.74 10.23
C GLN A 73 2.79 -11.86 9.81
N ALA A 74 2.74 -10.62 10.27
CA ALA A 74 1.73 -9.66 9.87
C ALA A 74 1.76 -9.40 8.36
N ARG A 75 2.95 -9.29 7.74
CA ARG A 75 3.10 -9.16 6.29
C ARG A 75 2.52 -10.33 5.52
N ILE A 76 2.65 -11.55 6.00
CA ILE A 76 2.03 -12.73 5.37
C ILE A 76 0.50 -12.59 5.38
N ILE A 77 -0.08 -12.17 6.48
CA ILE A 77 -1.54 -11.94 6.57
C ILE A 77 -1.98 -10.82 5.62
N ALA A 78 -1.23 -9.70 5.59
CA ALA A 78 -1.52 -8.61 4.66
C ALA A 78 -1.47 -9.07 3.20
N TYR A 79 -0.47 -9.87 2.84
CA TYR A 79 -0.33 -10.43 1.50
C TYR A 79 -1.50 -11.36 1.16
N ASN A 80 -1.90 -12.24 2.08
CA ASN A 80 -3.04 -13.11 1.86
C ASN A 80 -4.33 -12.32 1.63
N ILE A 81 -4.56 -11.25 2.40
CA ILE A 81 -5.71 -10.36 2.19
C ILE A 81 -5.60 -9.66 0.82
N ALA A 82 -4.42 -9.17 0.44
CA ALA A 82 -4.22 -8.46 -0.83
C ALA A 82 -4.48 -9.34 -2.05
N THR A 83 -4.21 -10.64 -1.95
CA THR A 83 -4.35 -11.60 -3.04
C THR A 83 -5.65 -12.40 -3.00
N ASP A 84 -6.47 -12.24 -1.96
CA ASP A 84 -7.74 -12.94 -1.79
C ASP A 84 -8.78 -12.41 -2.81
N ARG A 85 -9.13 -13.27 -3.79
CA ARG A 85 -10.02 -12.91 -4.91
C ARG A 85 -11.51 -12.99 -4.57
N ASP A 86 -11.86 -13.50 -3.40
CA ASP A 86 -13.25 -13.52 -2.93
C ASP A 86 -13.69 -12.10 -2.49
N TYR A 87 -12.73 -11.20 -2.32
CA TYR A 87 -12.96 -9.77 -2.03
C TYR A 87 -12.62 -8.89 -3.24
N THR A 88 -13.43 -7.86 -3.45
CA THR A 88 -13.12 -6.79 -4.40
C THR A 88 -11.83 -6.05 -4.00
N ILE A 89 -11.19 -5.37 -4.97
CA ILE A 89 -9.99 -4.57 -4.70
C ILE A 89 -10.23 -3.57 -3.56
N MET A 90 -11.39 -2.90 -3.57
CA MET A 90 -11.73 -1.91 -2.53
C MET A 90 -11.85 -2.56 -1.14
N GLU A 91 -12.47 -3.71 -1.06
CA GLU A 91 -12.62 -4.45 0.20
C GLU A 91 -11.26 -4.93 0.73
N ARG A 92 -10.38 -5.42 -0.15
CA ARG A 92 -9.00 -5.75 0.19
C ARG A 92 -8.24 -4.55 0.74
N CYS A 93 -8.33 -3.40 0.08
CA CYS A 93 -7.72 -2.15 0.56
C CYS A 93 -8.25 -1.75 1.95
N VAL A 94 -9.56 -1.80 2.17
CA VAL A 94 -10.18 -1.49 3.46
C VAL A 94 -9.70 -2.44 4.55
N LEU A 95 -9.65 -3.75 4.27
CA LEU A 95 -9.17 -4.74 5.23
C LEU A 95 -7.70 -4.54 5.58
N ILE A 96 -6.83 -4.26 4.59
CA ILE A 96 -5.41 -4.00 4.81
C ILE A 96 -5.22 -2.73 5.65
N LEU A 97 -5.95 -1.65 5.37
CA LEU A 97 -5.87 -0.41 6.15
C LEU A 97 -6.33 -0.64 7.60
N MET A 98 -7.43 -1.38 7.80
CA MET A 98 -7.89 -1.74 9.14
C MET A 98 -6.89 -2.62 9.88
N PHE A 99 -6.28 -3.57 9.19
CA PHE A 99 -5.25 -4.45 9.73
C PHE A 99 -4.02 -3.66 10.16
N ALA A 100 -3.48 -2.84 9.26
CA ALA A 100 -2.32 -2.00 9.53
C ALA A 100 -2.59 -1.04 10.70
N ARG A 101 -3.76 -0.40 10.73
CA ARG A 101 -4.15 0.47 11.84
C ARG A 101 -4.19 -0.25 13.18
N ASN A 102 -4.74 -1.48 13.22
CA ASN A 102 -4.75 -2.26 14.46
C ASN A 102 -3.33 -2.61 14.95
N ILE A 103 -2.41 -2.91 14.04
CA ILE A 103 -1.00 -3.16 14.39
C ILE A 103 -0.36 -1.89 14.90
N GLN A 104 -0.53 -0.77 14.19
CA GLN A 104 0.04 0.51 14.58
C GLN A 104 -0.44 0.95 15.97
N ASP A 105 -1.73 0.77 16.26
CA ASP A 105 -2.29 1.11 17.59
C ASP A 105 -1.61 0.32 18.74
N TYR A 106 -1.10 -0.89 18.49
CA TYR A 106 -0.34 -1.65 19.47
C TYR A 106 1.13 -1.23 19.53
N LEU A 107 1.76 -0.97 18.40
CA LEU A 107 3.12 -0.42 18.35
C LEU A 107 3.21 0.93 19.09
N ASP A 108 2.26 1.84 18.83
CA ASP A 108 2.19 3.15 19.47
C ASP A 108 2.01 3.07 21.01
N ARG A 109 1.53 1.94 21.50
CA ARG A 109 1.33 1.66 22.94
C ARG A 109 2.42 0.77 23.53
N GLU A 110 3.47 0.46 22.77
CA GLU A 110 4.52 -0.48 23.18
C GLU A 110 3.98 -1.84 23.63
N ARG A 111 2.94 -2.34 22.91
CA ARG A 111 2.26 -3.61 23.20
C ARG A 111 2.40 -4.60 22.03
N ASP A 112 3.62 -4.73 21.54
CA ASP A 112 3.97 -5.51 20.35
C ASP A 112 3.57 -6.99 20.50
N GLU A 113 3.58 -7.52 21.72
CA GLU A 113 3.17 -8.90 22.01
C GLU A 113 1.73 -9.21 21.57
N LEU A 114 0.89 -8.18 21.36
CA LEU A 114 -0.50 -8.35 20.92
C LEU A 114 -0.68 -8.40 19.40
N ILE A 115 0.37 -8.14 18.62
CA ILE A 115 0.33 -8.19 17.14
C ILE A 115 -0.06 -9.57 16.64
N VAL A 116 0.43 -10.63 17.27
CA VAL A 116 0.06 -12.03 16.96
C VAL A 116 -1.45 -12.24 17.06
N GLY A 117 -2.07 -11.66 18.09
CA GLY A 117 -3.52 -11.72 18.27
C GLY A 117 -4.29 -10.97 17.15
N VAL A 118 -3.74 -9.87 16.64
CA VAL A 118 -4.31 -9.17 15.47
C VAL A 118 -4.22 -10.06 14.25
N CYS A 119 -3.05 -10.65 13.99
CA CYS A 119 -2.85 -11.58 12.87
C CYS A 119 -3.84 -12.74 12.91
N GLY A 120 -4.01 -13.37 14.06
CA GLY A 120 -4.94 -14.48 14.26
C GLY A 120 -6.41 -14.10 14.03
N ARG A 121 -6.81 -12.87 14.36
CA ARG A 121 -8.16 -12.39 14.08
C ARG A 121 -8.37 -12.16 12.57
N PHE A 122 -7.45 -11.47 11.91
CA PHE A 122 -7.57 -11.16 10.47
C PHE A 122 -7.34 -12.38 9.55
N ALA A 123 -6.74 -13.44 10.06
CA ALA A 123 -6.68 -14.73 9.36
C ALA A 123 -8.06 -15.38 9.19
N LYS A 124 -9.05 -15.03 10.03
CA LYS A 124 -10.39 -15.61 10.01
C LYS A 124 -11.31 -14.83 9.08
N GLU A 125 -12.00 -15.52 8.19
CA GLU A 125 -12.92 -14.95 7.22
C GLU A 125 -14.10 -14.24 7.90
N ASP A 126 -14.74 -14.88 8.88
CA ASP A 126 -15.86 -14.32 9.63
C ASP A 126 -15.51 -12.98 10.30
N TYR A 127 -14.29 -12.84 10.80
CA TYR A 127 -13.80 -11.59 11.35
C TYR A 127 -13.64 -10.51 10.27
N ARG A 128 -13.07 -10.85 9.12
CA ARG A 128 -12.92 -9.92 7.98
C ARG A 128 -14.28 -9.45 7.49
N GLU A 129 -15.24 -10.35 7.31
CA GLU A 129 -16.61 -10.01 6.91
C GLU A 129 -17.31 -9.08 7.92
N ASN A 130 -17.18 -9.33 9.20
CA ASN A 130 -17.71 -8.44 10.22
C ASN A 130 -17.10 -7.03 10.15
N LYS A 131 -15.81 -6.91 9.85
CA LYS A 131 -15.13 -5.62 9.65
C LYS A 131 -15.65 -4.90 8.42
N LEU A 132 -15.80 -5.60 7.30
CA LEU A 132 -16.35 -5.04 6.06
C LEU A 132 -17.80 -4.60 6.24
N ASN A 133 -18.64 -5.38 6.88
CA ASN A 133 -20.02 -5.02 7.15
C ASN A 133 -20.14 -3.76 8.01
N ARG A 134 -19.22 -3.58 8.96
CA ARG A 134 -19.13 -2.33 9.73
C ARG A 134 -18.70 -1.16 8.85
N ALA A 135 -17.69 -1.35 7.98
CA ALA A 135 -17.23 -0.33 7.06
C ALA A 135 -18.31 0.10 6.07
N ARG A 136 -19.03 -0.87 5.50
CA ARG A 136 -20.17 -0.63 4.57
C ARG A 136 -21.27 0.20 5.24
N ARG A 137 -21.61 -0.09 6.50
CA ARG A 137 -22.59 0.70 7.27
C ARG A 137 -22.13 2.14 7.52
N ILE A 138 -20.86 2.33 7.86
CA ILE A 138 -20.29 3.68 8.06
C ILE A 138 -20.30 4.45 6.74
N ALA A 139 -19.91 3.81 5.64
CA ALA A 139 -19.89 4.42 4.31
C ALA A 139 -21.30 4.81 3.84
N ALA A 140 -22.30 3.97 4.08
CA ALA A 140 -23.70 4.25 3.72
C ALA A 140 -24.27 5.47 4.47
N GLY A 141 -23.80 5.75 5.69
CA GLY A 141 -24.19 6.92 6.48
C GLY A 141 -23.50 8.23 6.08
N LYS A 142 -22.43 8.20 5.29
CA LYS A 142 -21.68 9.40 4.86
C LYS A 142 -22.24 9.94 3.56
N LYS A 143 -22.92 11.08 3.61
CA LYS A 143 -23.52 11.73 2.44
C LYS A 143 -22.52 12.47 1.52
N ASP A 144 -21.26 12.68 1.94
CA ASP A 144 -20.37 13.67 1.31
C ASP A 144 -18.98 13.10 0.93
N THR A 145 -18.93 11.84 0.45
CA THR A 145 -17.65 11.23 0.01
C THR A 145 -17.01 12.01 -1.14
N TYR A 146 -17.81 12.48 -2.10
CA TYR A 146 -17.38 13.31 -3.23
C TYR A 146 -16.65 14.57 -2.77
N LYS A 147 -17.25 15.34 -1.85
CA LYS A 147 -16.66 16.56 -1.32
C LYS A 147 -15.33 16.34 -0.58
N HIS A 148 -15.21 15.22 0.14
CA HIS A 148 -13.96 14.87 0.84
C HIS A 148 -12.84 14.51 -0.14
N ILE A 149 -13.16 13.75 -1.18
CA ILE A 149 -12.18 13.35 -2.19
C ILE A 149 -11.76 14.55 -3.02
N ARG A 150 -12.72 15.41 -3.45
CA ARG A 150 -12.41 16.66 -4.14
C ARG A 150 -11.46 17.53 -3.32
N LYS A 151 -11.77 17.75 -2.04
CA LYS A 151 -10.91 18.53 -1.13
C LYS A 151 -9.52 17.91 -0.97
N PHE A 152 -9.42 16.59 -1.01
CA PHE A 152 -8.13 15.89 -0.99
C PHE A 152 -7.32 16.21 -2.26
N PHE A 153 -7.93 16.18 -3.44
CA PHE A 153 -7.26 16.55 -4.69
C PHE A 153 -6.90 18.05 -4.74
N GLU A 154 -7.74 18.93 -4.24
CA GLU A 154 -7.44 20.36 -4.12
C GLU A 154 -6.15 20.62 -3.28
N SER A 155 -5.82 19.73 -2.35
CA SER A 155 -4.58 19.84 -1.57
C SER A 155 -3.29 19.64 -2.39
N PHE A 156 -3.39 19.07 -3.58
CA PHE A 156 -2.25 18.93 -4.50
C PHE A 156 -1.95 20.19 -5.32
N GLU A 157 -2.87 21.16 -5.39
CA GLU A 157 -2.70 22.40 -6.17
C GLU A 157 -1.51 23.26 -5.69
N GLY A 158 -1.13 23.12 -4.42
CA GLY A 158 0.03 23.82 -3.84
C GLY A 158 1.36 23.07 -3.93
N MET A 159 1.40 21.90 -4.57
CA MET A 159 2.62 21.10 -4.67
C MET A 159 3.51 21.57 -5.81
N GLU A 160 4.83 21.48 -5.61
CA GLU A 160 5.81 21.78 -6.66
C GLU A 160 5.66 20.82 -7.85
N VAL A 161 5.52 21.41 -9.04
CA VAL A 161 5.39 20.64 -10.29
C VAL A 161 6.78 20.23 -10.77
N ILE A 162 7.16 18.98 -10.53
CA ILE A 162 8.45 18.41 -10.96
C ILE A 162 8.39 17.99 -12.43
N ASN A 163 7.24 17.48 -12.89
CA ASN A 163 7.03 17.04 -14.26
C ASN A 163 5.82 17.75 -14.89
N LYS A 164 5.98 18.25 -16.12
CA LYS A 164 4.89 18.92 -16.86
C LYS A 164 3.66 18.04 -17.10
N ASP A 165 3.84 16.72 -17.16
CA ASP A 165 2.73 15.77 -17.29
C ASP A 165 1.78 15.82 -16.08
N TRP A 166 2.26 16.30 -14.92
CA TRP A 166 1.43 16.50 -13.74
C TRP A 166 0.27 17.45 -13.99
N ASN A 167 0.51 18.52 -14.73
CA ASN A 167 -0.54 19.49 -15.07
C ASN A 167 -1.64 18.85 -15.92
N ILE A 168 -1.26 17.95 -16.85
CA ILE A 168 -2.20 17.22 -17.70
C ILE A 168 -3.08 16.31 -16.84
N TYR A 169 -2.47 15.53 -15.96
CA TYR A 169 -3.21 14.62 -15.06
C TYR A 169 -4.12 15.37 -14.07
N THR A 170 -3.67 16.49 -13.52
CA THR A 170 -4.51 17.30 -12.61
C THR A 170 -5.68 17.94 -13.34
N GLU A 171 -5.50 18.39 -14.60
CA GLU A 171 -6.56 18.91 -15.45
C GLU A 171 -7.58 17.83 -15.80
N GLU A 172 -7.13 16.63 -16.19
CA GLU A 172 -8.01 15.47 -16.44
C GLU A 172 -8.84 15.10 -15.21
N VAL A 173 -8.22 15.08 -14.02
CA VAL A 173 -8.91 14.80 -12.76
C VAL A 173 -9.92 15.90 -12.42
N ASN A 174 -9.58 17.17 -12.63
CA ASN A 174 -10.50 18.29 -12.39
C ASN A 174 -11.70 18.24 -13.35
N ASN A 175 -11.47 18.00 -14.64
CA ASN A 175 -12.53 17.81 -15.63
C ASN A 175 -13.47 16.66 -15.23
N PHE A 176 -12.90 15.54 -14.77
CA PHE A 176 -13.69 14.42 -14.27
C PHE A 176 -14.57 14.81 -13.07
N PHE A 177 -14.05 15.60 -12.14
CA PHE A 177 -14.85 16.10 -11.02
C PHE A 177 -15.95 17.06 -11.45
N GLU A 178 -15.74 17.86 -12.50
CA GLU A 178 -16.75 18.77 -13.06
C GLU A 178 -17.85 18.02 -13.81
N GLU A 179 -17.52 16.93 -14.50
CA GLU A 179 -18.48 16.07 -15.19
C GLU A 179 -19.32 15.24 -14.21
N CYS A 180 -18.80 14.92 -13.04
CA CYS A 180 -19.50 14.16 -12.01
C CYS A 180 -20.51 15.03 -11.26
N THR A 181 -21.74 15.08 -11.74
CA THR A 181 -22.81 15.89 -11.13
C THR A 181 -23.45 15.30 -9.88
N SER A 182 -23.14 14.02 -9.58
CA SER A 182 -23.69 13.33 -8.38
C SER A 182 -22.68 12.40 -7.74
N ALA A 183 -22.82 12.18 -6.42
CA ALA A 183 -22.04 11.20 -5.67
C ALA A 183 -22.23 9.75 -6.19
N GLU A 184 -23.31 9.49 -6.87
CA GLU A 184 -23.66 8.18 -7.44
C GLU A 184 -22.88 7.93 -8.73
N GLN A 185 -22.82 8.93 -9.61
CA GLN A 185 -21.98 8.92 -10.81
C GLN A 185 -20.50 8.80 -10.44
N PHE A 186 -20.05 9.55 -9.44
CA PHE A 186 -18.68 9.48 -8.96
C PHE A 186 -18.30 8.09 -8.45
N ARG A 187 -19.19 7.42 -7.71
CA ARG A 187 -18.99 6.04 -7.25
C ARG A 187 -18.93 5.04 -8.41
N ALA A 188 -19.82 5.20 -9.38
CA ALA A 188 -19.84 4.36 -10.57
C ALA A 188 -18.55 4.49 -11.38
N CYS A 189 -18.07 5.71 -11.59
CA CYS A 189 -16.82 5.97 -12.30
C CYS A 189 -15.59 5.43 -11.56
N LEU A 190 -15.49 5.61 -10.23
CA LEU A 190 -14.40 5.05 -9.43
C LEU A 190 -14.34 3.51 -9.50
N LEU A 191 -15.49 2.86 -9.55
CA LEU A 191 -15.55 1.40 -9.71
C LEU A 191 -15.16 0.96 -11.12
N TYR A 192 -15.47 1.79 -12.14
CA TYR A 192 -15.17 1.48 -13.54
C TYR A 192 -13.70 1.76 -13.91
N THR A 193 -13.10 2.80 -13.33
CA THR A 193 -11.70 3.19 -13.59
C THR A 193 -10.67 2.39 -12.77
N SER A 194 -11.13 1.52 -11.88
CA SER A 194 -10.27 0.61 -11.10
C SER A 194 -10.39 -0.87 -11.49
N PRO A 195 -10.61 -1.26 -12.76
CA PRO A 195 -10.47 -2.66 -13.10
C PRO A 195 -9.00 -3.01 -13.00
N SER A 196 -8.65 -3.89 -12.04
CA SER A 196 -7.39 -4.58 -12.14
C SER A 196 -7.33 -5.27 -13.51
N PRO A 197 -6.24 -5.15 -14.29
CA PRO A 197 -6.08 -5.90 -15.53
C PRO A 197 -6.25 -7.42 -15.38
N ARG A 198 -6.43 -7.89 -14.16
CA ARG A 198 -6.66 -9.30 -13.80
C ARG A 198 -8.12 -9.64 -13.50
N ASP A 199 -8.98 -8.64 -13.46
CA ASP A 199 -10.42 -8.82 -13.18
C ASP A 199 -11.25 -8.87 -14.49
N THR A 200 -10.59 -8.77 -15.63
CA THR A 200 -11.10 -9.06 -17.00
C THR A 200 -10.46 -10.40 -17.52
#